data_4da05028e8170c49b114748f29479f3d
#
_entry.id   4da05028e8170c49b114748f29479f3d
#
_cell.length_a   1.000
_cell.length_b   1.000
_cell.length_c   1.000
_cell.angle_alpha   90.00
_cell.angle_beta   90.00
_cell.angle_gamma   90.00
#
_symmetry.space_group_name_H-M   'P 1'
#
loop_
_entity.id
_entity.type
_entity.pdbx_description
1 polymer ?
#
loop_
_entity_poly.entity_id
_entity_poly.type
_entity_poly.pdbx_seq_one_letter_code
_entity_poly.pdbx_strand_id
1 'polypeptide(L)'
;FDQLLTFGTAAGEMVPLATGRMALYNAPLCALELRRGQSALQTTICRRGPSGEAIPVPHPERVLLSVLNPHAGQLSGNSILKGLPFISKILLQIYQTIGLNWERVGNVRFAVTYKPHNDAMDRAFAKERALQVAKEWGEAMNAGGRVKDFVAVGDVDIRVIGADNQILDSEVPVRQMLEQIVAKTGLPPFLLGLNWSSTERMSSQQADVLTSELESYRRILTPVIETVCRTYLRLNGCLSGLRVIWDDITLQDEVELARARLYHAQAALLETQQTTGKEPK
;
A
#
# COMPACT_ATOMS: atom_id res chain seq x y z
N PHE A 1 6.96 10.56 -10.49
CA PHE A 1 6.55 9.15 -10.42
C PHE A 1 5.47 8.93 -9.39
N ASP A 2 5.63 9.44 -8.16
CA ASP A 2 4.62 9.32 -7.07
C ASP A 2 3.24 9.82 -7.50
N GLN A 3 3.19 10.98 -8.19
CA GLN A 3 1.95 11.53 -8.73
C GLN A 3 1.29 10.56 -9.74
N LEU A 4 2.08 9.91 -10.58
CA LEU A 4 1.59 8.93 -11.55
C LEU A 4 0.96 7.71 -10.86
N LEU A 5 1.60 7.16 -9.85
CA LEU A 5 1.10 6.00 -9.12
C LEU A 5 -0.12 6.35 -8.26
N THR A 6 -0.07 7.51 -7.58
CA THR A 6 -1.12 7.94 -6.66
C THR A 6 -2.40 8.36 -7.38
N PHE A 7 -2.29 9.08 -8.49
CA PHE A 7 -3.45 9.65 -9.20
C PHE A 7 -3.71 9.01 -10.57
N GLY A 8 -2.83 8.14 -11.03
CA GLY A 8 -2.90 7.56 -12.38
C GLY A 8 -2.49 8.52 -13.49
N THR A 9 -2.26 9.78 -13.17
CA THR A 9 -1.84 10.82 -14.10
C THR A 9 -0.79 11.69 -13.44
N ALA A 10 0.24 12.04 -14.17
CA ALA A 10 1.27 12.97 -13.70
C ALA A 10 1.44 14.08 -14.73
N ALA A 11 1.62 15.30 -14.23
CA ALA A 11 1.88 16.46 -15.07
C ALA A 11 3.04 17.28 -14.52
N GLY A 12 3.80 17.86 -15.44
CA GLY A 12 4.90 18.75 -15.13
C GLY A 12 5.07 19.81 -16.20
N GLU A 13 5.87 20.80 -15.93
CA GLU A 13 6.20 21.88 -16.88
C GLU A 13 7.71 22.04 -16.98
N MET A 14 8.17 22.17 -18.21
CA MET A 14 9.55 22.54 -18.55
C MET A 14 9.64 24.05 -18.71
N VAL A 15 10.41 24.70 -17.85
CA VAL A 15 10.62 26.15 -17.90
C VAL A 15 12.06 26.44 -18.34
N PRO A 16 12.26 26.91 -19.60
CA PRO A 16 13.57 27.34 -20.04
C PRO A 16 14.01 28.61 -19.28
N LEU A 17 15.24 28.62 -18.80
CA LEU A 17 15.86 29.76 -18.13
C LEU A 17 16.81 30.49 -19.10
N ALA A 18 17.01 31.79 -18.87
CA ALA A 18 17.86 32.65 -19.73
C ALA A 18 19.31 32.16 -19.86
N THR A 19 19.77 31.31 -18.97
CA THR A 19 21.16 30.78 -18.93
C THR A 19 21.36 29.49 -19.74
N GLY A 20 20.40 29.07 -20.59
CA GLY A 20 20.44 27.76 -21.25
C GLY A 20 20.12 26.58 -20.33
N ARG A 21 19.79 26.86 -19.06
CA ARG A 21 19.31 25.88 -18.10
C ARG A 21 17.80 25.66 -18.27
N MET A 22 17.30 24.57 -17.71
CA MET A 22 15.89 24.24 -17.70
C MET A 22 15.48 23.84 -16.29
N ALA A 23 14.38 24.38 -15.80
CA ALA A 23 13.74 23.94 -14.58
C ALA A 23 12.56 23.00 -14.92
N LEU A 24 12.34 22.04 -14.06
CA LEU A 24 11.20 21.12 -14.14
C LEU A 24 10.32 21.34 -12.91
N TYR A 25 9.06 21.62 -13.14
CA TYR A 25 8.07 21.79 -12.09
C TYR A 25 7.01 20.71 -12.18
N ASN A 26 6.64 20.10 -11.03
CA ASN A 26 5.47 19.25 -10.95
C ASN A 26 4.22 20.13 -10.90
N ALA A 27 3.33 19.95 -11.86
CA ALA A 27 2.08 20.67 -11.88
C ALA A 27 1.04 19.97 -10.99
N PRO A 28 0.30 20.72 -10.14
CA PRO A 28 -0.80 20.14 -9.38
C PRO A 28 -1.93 19.75 -10.32
N LEU A 29 -2.35 18.48 -10.30
CA LEU A 29 -3.38 17.96 -11.20
C LEU A 29 -4.73 18.68 -11.04
N CYS A 30 -5.04 19.20 -9.86
CA CYS A 30 -6.25 19.99 -9.63
C CYS A 30 -6.28 21.32 -10.40
N ALA A 31 -5.11 21.83 -10.80
CA ALA A 31 -5.00 23.04 -11.60
C ALA A 31 -5.10 22.78 -13.11
N LEU A 32 -5.10 21.52 -13.54
CA LEU A 32 -5.13 21.12 -14.93
C LEU A 32 -6.47 20.45 -15.29
N GLU A 33 -6.89 20.65 -16.51
CA GLU A 33 -8.04 19.99 -17.12
C GLU A 33 -7.68 19.48 -18.50
N LEU A 34 -7.88 18.19 -18.73
CA LEU A 34 -7.64 17.56 -20.02
C LEU A 34 -8.94 17.52 -20.79
N ARG A 35 -8.98 18.12 -21.98
CA ARG A 35 -10.12 18.11 -22.89
C ARG A 35 -9.78 17.41 -24.19
N ARG A 36 -10.76 16.78 -24.81
CA ARG A 36 -10.61 16.27 -26.17
C ARG A 36 -10.54 17.43 -27.14
N GLY A 37 -9.59 17.38 -28.05
CA GLY A 37 -9.50 18.29 -29.16
C GLY A 37 -10.49 17.96 -30.25
N GLN A 38 -10.27 18.52 -31.45
CA GLN A 38 -11.12 18.30 -32.63
C GLN A 38 -11.09 16.86 -33.14
N SER A 39 -10.05 16.11 -32.88
CA SER A 39 -9.93 14.69 -33.20
C SER A 39 -9.84 13.83 -31.94
N ALA A 40 -10.21 12.54 -32.07
CA ALA A 40 -10.14 11.57 -30.98
C ALA A 40 -8.71 11.38 -30.41
N LEU A 41 -7.68 11.66 -31.22
CA LEU A 41 -6.27 11.52 -30.87
C LEU A 41 -5.66 12.82 -30.29
N GLN A 42 -6.40 13.93 -30.37
CA GLN A 42 -5.91 15.23 -29.93
C GLN A 42 -6.41 15.54 -28.51
N THR A 43 -5.47 15.77 -27.60
CA THR A 43 -5.76 16.21 -26.22
C THR A 43 -5.37 17.65 -26.06
N THR A 44 -6.28 18.50 -25.61
CA THR A 44 -6.03 19.89 -25.25
C THR A 44 -5.81 19.98 -23.73
N ILE A 45 -4.68 20.55 -23.33
CA ILE A 45 -4.34 20.77 -21.95
C ILE A 45 -4.79 22.18 -21.57
N CYS A 46 -5.65 22.29 -20.56
CA CYS A 46 -6.15 23.56 -20.04
C CYS A 46 -5.72 23.72 -18.60
N ARG A 47 -5.49 24.96 -18.17
CA ARG A 47 -5.39 25.33 -16.77
C ARG A 47 -6.75 25.79 -16.25
N ARG A 48 -7.03 25.54 -14.98
CA ARG A 48 -8.22 26.12 -14.32
C ARG A 48 -7.93 27.56 -13.94
N GLY A 49 -8.77 28.46 -14.43
CA GLY A 49 -8.77 29.86 -14.00
C GLY A 49 -9.43 30.04 -12.62
N PRO A 50 -9.35 31.28 -12.06
CA PRO A 50 -9.89 31.60 -10.74
C PRO A 50 -11.40 31.37 -10.59
N SER A 51 -12.14 31.53 -11.69
CA SER A 51 -13.61 31.33 -11.73
C SER A 51 -13.99 29.90 -12.12
N GLY A 52 -12.98 28.97 -12.25
CA GLY A 52 -13.20 27.59 -12.64
C GLY A 52 -13.26 27.34 -14.15
N GLU A 53 -13.07 28.38 -14.96
CA GLU A 53 -13.00 28.28 -16.43
C GLU A 53 -11.75 27.50 -16.89
N ALA A 54 -11.90 26.74 -17.95
CA ALA A 54 -10.78 26.04 -18.57
C ALA A 54 -10.12 26.92 -19.62
N ILE A 55 -8.92 27.37 -19.35
CA ILE A 55 -8.10 28.22 -20.22
C ILE A 55 -7.03 27.33 -20.87
N PRO A 56 -6.96 27.22 -22.20
CA PRO A 56 -5.91 26.46 -22.87
C PRO A 56 -4.51 26.95 -22.45
N VAL A 57 -3.61 26.00 -22.21
CA VAL A 57 -2.22 26.33 -21.87
C VAL A 57 -1.55 26.91 -23.13
N PRO A 58 -0.87 28.09 -23.04
CA PRO A 58 -0.28 28.77 -24.20
C PRO A 58 0.89 27.98 -24.82
N HIS A 59 1.57 27.15 -24.03
CA HIS A 59 2.73 26.35 -24.44
C HIS A 59 2.55 24.88 -24.09
N PRO A 60 1.63 24.13 -24.77
CA PRO A 60 1.38 22.73 -24.48
C PRO A 60 2.61 21.84 -24.71
N GLU A 61 3.54 22.24 -25.59
CA GLU A 61 4.79 21.56 -25.87
C GLU A 61 5.77 21.52 -24.66
N ARG A 62 5.56 22.40 -23.68
CA ARG A 62 6.33 22.44 -22.42
C ARG A 62 5.70 21.62 -21.32
N VAL A 63 4.48 21.18 -21.50
CA VAL A 63 3.77 20.36 -20.52
C VAL A 63 4.11 18.90 -20.73
N LEU A 64 4.65 18.30 -19.70
CA LEU A 64 4.91 16.86 -19.63
C LEU A 64 3.68 16.19 -19.02
N LEU A 65 3.13 15.21 -19.71
CA LEU A 65 1.96 14.45 -19.26
C LEU A 65 2.26 12.96 -19.35
N SER A 66 2.03 12.27 -18.26
CA SER A 66 2.08 10.80 -18.20
C SER A 66 0.76 10.27 -17.68
N VAL A 67 0.28 9.18 -18.28
CA VAL A 67 -1.02 8.58 -17.94
C VAL A 67 -0.82 7.09 -17.76
N LEU A 68 -1.29 6.56 -16.63
CA LEU A 68 -1.19 5.16 -16.25
C LEU A 68 -2.53 4.45 -16.46
N ASN A 69 -2.52 3.39 -17.26
CA ASN A 69 -3.66 2.50 -17.49
C ASN A 69 -4.99 3.25 -17.71
N PRO A 70 -5.10 4.15 -18.71
CA PRO A 70 -6.34 4.86 -18.97
C PRO A 70 -7.42 3.88 -19.44
N HIS A 71 -8.65 4.05 -18.97
CA HIS A 71 -9.78 3.32 -19.59
C HIS A 71 -10.08 3.86 -20.97
N ALA A 72 -10.67 3.00 -21.81
CA ALA A 72 -11.10 3.39 -23.14
C ALA A 72 -11.95 4.67 -23.09
N GLY A 73 -11.51 5.68 -23.82
CA GLY A 73 -12.20 6.97 -23.87
C GLY A 73 -11.92 7.94 -22.72
N GLN A 74 -11.07 7.62 -21.75
CA GLN A 74 -10.62 8.55 -20.72
C GLN A 74 -9.29 9.19 -21.10
N LEU A 75 -9.11 10.46 -20.72
CA LEU A 75 -7.87 11.21 -20.90
C LEU A 75 -6.95 11.12 -19.65
N SER A 76 -7.53 10.76 -18.52
CA SER A 76 -6.82 10.53 -17.25
C SER A 76 -6.61 9.05 -17.00
N GLY A 77 -5.54 8.72 -16.29
CA GLY A 77 -5.22 7.35 -15.91
C GLY A 77 -5.92 6.90 -14.64
N ASN A 78 -5.66 5.66 -14.28
CA ASN A 78 -6.15 5.04 -13.08
C ASN A 78 -5.02 4.87 -12.07
N SER A 79 -5.27 5.32 -10.84
CA SER A 79 -4.38 5.10 -9.71
C SER A 79 -4.24 3.60 -9.38
N ILE A 80 -3.05 3.16 -9.03
CA ILE A 80 -2.83 1.82 -8.48
C ILE A 80 -3.51 1.66 -7.11
N LEU A 81 -3.76 2.80 -6.42
CA LEU A 81 -4.42 2.84 -5.12
C LEU A 81 -5.96 2.81 -5.23
N LYS A 82 -6.50 2.81 -6.47
CA LYS A 82 -7.94 2.77 -6.71
C LYS A 82 -8.54 1.49 -6.12
N GLY A 83 -9.48 1.64 -5.21
CA GLY A 83 -10.12 0.51 -4.50
C GLY A 83 -9.50 0.18 -3.15
N LEU A 84 -8.31 0.67 -2.82
CA LEU A 84 -7.72 0.51 -1.49
C LEU A 84 -8.49 1.22 -0.38
N PRO A 85 -9.13 2.40 -0.57
CA PRO A 85 -9.83 3.09 0.51
C PRO A 85 -10.89 2.22 1.20
N PHE A 86 -11.63 1.41 0.46
CA PHE A 86 -12.62 0.49 1.03
C PHE A 86 -11.95 -0.62 1.87
N ILE A 87 -10.92 -1.25 1.34
CA ILE A 87 -10.18 -2.33 2.01
C ILE A 87 -9.46 -1.80 3.25
N SER A 88 -8.79 -0.65 3.14
CA SER A 88 -8.11 0.01 4.25
C SER A 88 -9.06 0.39 5.37
N LYS A 89 -10.28 0.86 5.04
CA LYS A 89 -11.30 1.18 6.03
C LYS A 89 -11.69 -0.07 6.84
N ILE A 90 -11.92 -1.21 6.17
CA ILE A 90 -12.25 -2.47 6.85
C ILE A 90 -11.09 -2.92 7.72
N LEU A 91 -9.85 -2.90 7.21
CA LEU A 91 -8.66 -3.28 7.96
C LEU A 91 -8.47 -2.42 9.22
N LEU A 92 -8.65 -1.10 9.11
CA LEU A 92 -8.57 -0.19 10.26
C LEU A 92 -9.66 -0.49 11.30
N GLN A 93 -10.89 -0.83 10.88
CA GLN A 93 -11.95 -1.24 11.78
C GLN A 93 -11.61 -2.55 12.51
N ILE A 94 -10.99 -3.52 11.82
CA ILE A 94 -10.52 -4.76 12.44
C ILE A 94 -9.45 -4.44 13.49
N TYR A 95 -8.45 -3.63 13.17
CA TYR A 95 -7.40 -3.23 14.13
C TYR A 95 -7.97 -2.47 15.33
N GLN A 96 -8.92 -1.57 15.14
CA GLN A 96 -9.62 -0.90 16.23
C GLN A 96 -10.34 -1.90 17.13
N THR A 97 -11.03 -2.88 16.54
CA THR A 97 -11.72 -3.93 17.29
C THR A 97 -10.74 -4.81 18.07
N ILE A 98 -9.60 -5.15 17.46
CA ILE A 98 -8.53 -5.88 18.15
C ILE A 98 -8.05 -5.06 19.34
N GLY A 99 -7.73 -3.78 19.17
CA GLY A 99 -7.29 -2.89 20.23
C GLY A 99 -8.29 -2.83 21.39
N LEU A 100 -9.58 -2.63 21.09
CA LEU A 100 -10.65 -2.62 22.09
C LEU A 100 -10.80 -3.95 22.81
N ASN A 101 -10.64 -5.08 22.10
CA ASN A 101 -10.68 -6.40 22.72
C ASN A 101 -9.49 -6.62 23.65
N TRP A 102 -8.30 -6.22 23.26
CA TRP A 102 -7.12 -6.28 24.12
C TRP A 102 -7.27 -5.40 25.38
N GLU A 103 -7.82 -4.19 25.21
CA GLU A 103 -8.11 -3.31 26.34
C GLU A 103 -9.15 -3.92 27.28
N ARG A 104 -10.20 -4.56 26.74
CA ARG A 104 -11.21 -5.27 27.54
C ARG A 104 -10.65 -6.48 28.27
N VAL A 105 -9.80 -7.26 27.62
CA VAL A 105 -9.15 -8.45 28.21
C VAL A 105 -8.10 -8.03 29.23
N GLY A 106 -7.35 -6.96 28.98
CA GLY A 106 -6.36 -6.41 29.90
C GLY A 106 -6.98 -5.77 31.16
N ASN A 107 -8.19 -5.22 31.04
CA ASN A 107 -8.95 -4.64 32.14
C ASN A 107 -9.92 -5.68 32.74
N VAL A 108 -9.38 -6.60 33.52
CA VAL A 108 -10.19 -7.60 34.21
C VAL A 108 -11.18 -6.88 35.13
N ARG A 109 -12.46 -7.09 34.93
CA ARG A 109 -13.53 -6.58 35.79
C ARG A 109 -14.07 -7.71 36.63
N PHE A 110 -14.34 -7.40 37.89
CA PHE A 110 -14.89 -8.38 38.81
C PHE A 110 -16.31 -7.96 39.24
N ALA A 111 -17.24 -8.89 39.20
CA ALA A 111 -18.53 -8.76 39.84
C ALA A 111 -18.43 -9.41 41.23
N VAL A 112 -18.47 -8.61 42.22
CA VAL A 112 -18.52 -9.08 43.63
C VAL A 112 -19.96 -9.04 44.05
N THR A 113 -20.55 -10.20 44.29
CA THR A 113 -21.97 -10.34 44.69
C THR A 113 -22.03 -10.85 46.12
N TYR A 114 -22.66 -10.07 47.00
CA TYR A 114 -23.00 -10.49 48.35
C TYR A 114 -24.42 -11.07 48.34
N LYS A 115 -24.58 -12.30 48.85
CA LYS A 115 -25.87 -12.93 49.01
C LYS A 115 -26.25 -12.94 50.49
N PRO A 116 -27.26 -12.17 50.91
CA PRO A 116 -27.66 -12.16 52.31
C PRO A 116 -28.29 -13.50 52.68
N HIS A 117 -28.02 -13.96 53.91
CA HIS A 117 -28.69 -15.12 54.48
C HIS A 117 -30.18 -14.85 54.70
N ASN A 118 -30.95 -15.91 54.97
CA ASN A 118 -32.42 -15.79 55.06
C ASN A 118 -32.89 -15.14 56.40
N ASP A 119 -31.97 -14.52 57.13
CA ASP A 119 -32.24 -13.81 58.39
C ASP A 119 -32.69 -12.35 58.09
N ALA A 120 -33.70 -11.89 58.84
CA ALA A 120 -34.27 -10.55 58.68
C ALA A 120 -33.25 -9.44 58.95
N MET A 121 -32.33 -9.65 59.90
CA MET A 121 -31.25 -8.73 60.20
C MET A 121 -30.23 -8.65 59.08
N ASP A 122 -29.84 -9.77 58.51
CA ASP A 122 -28.87 -9.84 57.41
C ASP A 122 -29.39 -9.15 56.15
N ARG A 123 -30.68 -9.28 55.87
CA ARG A 123 -31.36 -8.57 54.76
C ARG A 123 -31.42 -7.06 54.99
N ALA A 124 -31.64 -6.62 56.23
CA ALA A 124 -31.70 -5.20 56.54
C ALA A 124 -30.36 -4.46 56.30
N PHE A 125 -29.23 -5.13 56.55
CA PHE A 125 -27.88 -4.58 56.38
C PHE A 125 -27.18 -5.05 55.09
N ALA A 126 -27.85 -5.76 54.22
CA ALA A 126 -27.24 -6.34 53.00
C ALA A 126 -26.55 -5.28 52.10
N LYS A 127 -27.13 -4.09 51.98
CA LYS A 127 -26.58 -2.98 51.20
C LYS A 127 -25.28 -2.45 51.79
N GLU A 128 -25.24 -2.29 53.12
CA GLU A 128 -24.05 -1.78 53.82
C GLU A 128 -22.91 -2.78 53.74
N ARG A 129 -23.19 -4.07 53.94
CA ARG A 129 -22.22 -5.15 53.77
C ARG A 129 -21.69 -5.23 52.35
N ALA A 130 -22.54 -5.14 51.33
CA ALA A 130 -22.13 -5.11 49.94
C ALA A 130 -21.19 -3.94 49.63
N LEU A 131 -21.46 -2.75 50.19
CA LEU A 131 -20.61 -1.58 50.05
C LEU A 131 -19.27 -1.74 50.76
N GLN A 132 -19.26 -2.37 51.95
CA GLN A 132 -18.04 -2.66 52.69
C GLN A 132 -17.17 -3.66 51.91
N VAL A 133 -17.74 -4.75 51.41
CA VAL A 133 -17.04 -5.73 50.57
C VAL A 133 -16.47 -5.08 49.31
N ALA A 134 -17.23 -4.20 48.65
CA ALA A 134 -16.79 -3.47 47.48
C ALA A 134 -15.60 -2.54 47.80
N LYS A 135 -15.63 -1.87 48.96
CA LYS A 135 -14.54 -1.00 49.44
C LYS A 135 -13.27 -1.80 49.68
N GLU A 136 -13.34 -2.86 50.50
CA GLU A 136 -12.21 -3.72 50.81
C GLU A 136 -11.61 -4.39 49.58
N TRP A 137 -12.47 -4.83 48.62
CA TRP A 137 -12.04 -5.32 47.34
C TRP A 137 -11.30 -4.25 46.53
N GLY A 138 -11.84 -3.05 46.43
CA GLY A 138 -11.19 -1.93 45.74
C GLY A 138 -9.83 -1.57 46.33
N GLU A 139 -9.69 -1.60 47.68
CA GLU A 139 -8.44 -1.37 48.36
C GLU A 139 -7.41 -2.50 48.15
N ALA A 140 -7.86 -3.76 48.09
CA ALA A 140 -7.00 -4.90 47.78
C ALA A 140 -6.48 -4.84 46.33
N MET A 141 -7.31 -4.46 45.36
CA MET A 141 -6.93 -4.34 43.95
C MET A 141 -6.06 -3.12 43.66
N ASN A 142 -6.23 -2.01 44.38
CA ASN A 142 -5.45 -0.77 44.20
C ASN A 142 -4.13 -0.72 44.95
N ALA A 143 -3.69 -1.82 45.55
CA ALA A 143 -2.51 -1.87 46.43
C ALA A 143 -1.14 -1.78 45.74
N GLY A 144 -1.04 -1.02 44.62
CA GLY A 144 0.25 -0.58 44.07
C GLY A 144 1.26 -1.71 43.76
N GLY A 145 0.83 -2.76 43.05
CA GLY A 145 1.74 -3.83 42.59
C GLY A 145 2.04 -4.93 43.62
N ARG A 146 1.44 -4.93 44.80
CA ARG A 146 1.48 -6.05 45.74
C ARG A 146 0.14 -6.79 45.70
N VAL A 147 0.19 -8.09 45.43
CA VAL A 147 -0.97 -8.97 45.54
C VAL A 147 -1.38 -9.02 47.01
N LYS A 148 -2.57 -8.51 47.32
CA LYS A 148 -3.17 -8.66 48.67
C LYS A 148 -4.28 -9.70 48.57
N ASP A 149 -4.27 -10.61 49.52
CA ASP A 149 -5.35 -11.57 49.66
C ASP A 149 -6.63 -10.86 50.14
N PHE A 150 -7.72 -11.16 49.49
CA PHE A 150 -9.05 -10.67 49.87
C PHE A 150 -9.73 -11.75 50.73
N VAL A 151 -10.05 -11.42 51.94
CA VAL A 151 -10.77 -12.30 52.87
C VAL A 151 -12.14 -11.68 53.15
N ALA A 152 -13.19 -12.31 52.70
CA ALA A 152 -14.57 -11.93 52.98
C ALA A 152 -15.23 -12.89 53.95
N VAL A 153 -16.02 -12.35 54.91
CA VAL A 153 -16.88 -13.14 55.77
C VAL A 153 -18.30 -13.04 55.30
N GLY A 154 -18.89 -14.18 54.96
CA GLY A 154 -20.24 -14.26 54.40
C GLY A 154 -20.29 -14.98 53.03
N ASP A 155 -21.50 -15.08 52.45
CA ASP A 155 -21.68 -15.70 51.11
C ASP A 155 -21.37 -14.68 50.03
N VAL A 156 -20.08 -14.62 49.67
CA VAL A 156 -19.57 -13.70 48.61
C VAL A 156 -19.20 -14.52 47.39
N ASP A 157 -19.80 -14.22 46.24
CA ASP A 157 -19.48 -14.82 44.97
C ASP A 157 -18.72 -13.78 44.11
N ILE A 158 -17.51 -14.12 43.70
CA ILE A 158 -16.65 -13.25 42.88
C ILE A 158 -16.54 -13.88 41.50
N ARG A 159 -17.04 -13.17 40.49
CA ARG A 159 -16.98 -13.60 39.08
C ARG A 159 -16.21 -12.60 38.26
N VAL A 160 -15.35 -13.10 37.39
CA VAL A 160 -14.71 -12.29 36.37
C VAL A 160 -15.76 -11.96 35.29
N ILE A 161 -15.96 -10.66 35.06
CA ILE A 161 -16.83 -10.19 33.97
C ILE A 161 -15.93 -9.73 32.83
N GLY A 162 -16.20 -10.26 31.63
CA GLY A 162 -15.74 -9.61 30.41
C GLY A 162 -14.73 -10.33 29.57
N ALA A 163 -14.24 -11.50 29.96
CA ALA A 163 -13.47 -12.32 29.03
C ALA A 163 -13.60 -13.79 29.42
N ASP A 164 -14.65 -14.43 28.99
CA ASP A 164 -14.64 -15.89 28.86
C ASP A 164 -13.65 -16.29 27.76
N ASN A 165 -12.37 -15.98 27.96
CA ASN A 165 -11.19 -16.38 27.14
C ASN A 165 -11.37 -16.40 25.60
N GLN A 166 -12.39 -15.77 25.04
CA GLN A 166 -12.57 -15.65 23.61
C GLN A 166 -11.96 -14.35 23.10
N ILE A 167 -10.63 -14.35 22.97
CA ILE A 167 -9.97 -13.41 22.07
C ILE A 167 -10.45 -13.81 20.69
N LEU A 168 -11.19 -12.92 20.03
CA LEU A 168 -11.64 -13.13 18.66
C LEU A 168 -10.42 -13.42 17.79
N ASP A 169 -10.38 -14.57 17.14
CA ASP A 169 -9.34 -14.88 16.18
C ASP A 169 -9.41 -13.87 15.03
N SER A 170 -8.47 -12.97 15.01
CA SER A 170 -8.40 -11.88 14.04
C SER A 170 -7.38 -12.15 12.94
N GLU A 171 -6.65 -13.27 12.99
CA GLU A 171 -5.60 -13.59 12.01
C GLU A 171 -6.20 -13.75 10.61
N VAL A 172 -7.25 -14.54 10.48
CA VAL A 172 -7.89 -14.81 9.18
C VAL A 172 -8.43 -13.54 8.51
N PRO A 173 -9.27 -12.70 9.17
CA PRO A 173 -9.78 -11.49 8.53
C PRO A 173 -8.69 -10.45 8.23
N VAL A 174 -7.68 -10.29 9.08
CA VAL A 174 -6.53 -9.41 8.80
C VAL A 174 -5.79 -9.91 7.56
N ARG A 175 -5.47 -11.19 7.51
CA ARG A 175 -4.78 -11.80 6.38
C ARG A 175 -5.55 -11.63 5.08
N GLN A 176 -6.86 -11.87 5.08
CA GLN A 176 -7.71 -11.67 3.90
C GLN A 176 -7.68 -10.22 3.39
N MET A 177 -7.69 -9.23 4.29
CA MET A 177 -7.60 -7.82 3.90
C MET A 177 -6.23 -7.47 3.32
N LEU A 178 -5.15 -8.01 3.89
CA LEU A 178 -3.80 -7.85 3.35
C LEU A 178 -3.64 -8.51 1.98
N GLU A 179 -4.20 -9.70 1.77
CA GLU A 179 -4.25 -10.37 0.47
C GLU A 179 -5.00 -9.54 -0.58
N GLN A 180 -6.09 -8.88 -0.19
CA GLN A 180 -6.80 -7.95 -1.06
C GLN A 180 -5.97 -6.71 -1.42
N ILE A 181 -5.16 -6.19 -0.50
CA ILE A 181 -4.22 -5.08 -0.78
C ILE A 181 -3.19 -5.52 -1.82
N VAL A 182 -2.57 -6.68 -1.64
CA VAL A 182 -1.64 -7.29 -2.59
C VAL A 182 -2.29 -7.45 -3.96
N ALA A 183 -3.47 -8.06 -4.02
CA ALA A 183 -4.21 -8.29 -5.27
C ALA A 183 -4.58 -6.98 -6.00
N LYS A 184 -4.89 -5.91 -5.25
CA LYS A 184 -5.28 -4.61 -5.83
C LYS A 184 -4.09 -3.78 -6.30
N THR A 185 -2.97 -3.85 -5.59
CA THR A 185 -1.76 -3.09 -5.93
C THR A 185 -0.90 -3.80 -6.96
N GLY A 186 -1.04 -5.14 -7.09
CA GLY A 186 -0.14 -5.98 -7.90
C GLY A 186 1.27 -6.10 -7.31
N LEU A 187 1.50 -5.57 -6.09
CA LEU A 187 2.80 -5.66 -5.44
C LEU A 187 2.98 -7.01 -4.76
N PRO A 188 4.10 -7.69 -4.95
CA PRO A 188 4.40 -8.92 -4.23
C PRO A 188 4.38 -8.76 -2.72
N PRO A 189 3.88 -9.75 -1.96
CA PRO A 189 3.75 -9.68 -0.50
C PRO A 189 5.04 -9.33 0.23
N PHE A 190 6.19 -9.83 -0.23
CA PHE A 190 7.48 -9.60 0.40
C PHE A 190 7.91 -8.12 0.39
N LEU A 191 7.49 -7.34 -0.62
CA LEU A 191 7.75 -5.89 -0.67
C LEU A 191 6.94 -5.12 0.38
N LEU A 192 5.82 -5.68 0.81
CA LEU A 192 4.99 -5.12 1.88
C LEU A 192 5.40 -5.64 3.27
N GLY A 193 6.49 -6.41 3.37
CA GLY A 193 6.95 -7.03 4.61
C GLY A 193 6.08 -8.20 5.06
N LEU A 194 5.27 -8.76 4.18
CA LEU A 194 4.39 -9.89 4.47
C LEU A 194 5.10 -11.21 4.14
N ASN A 195 5.54 -11.90 5.16
CA ASN A 195 6.19 -13.21 5.03
C ASN A 195 5.14 -14.32 5.03
N TRP A 196 4.43 -14.47 3.93
CA TRP A 196 3.63 -15.67 3.73
C TRP A 196 4.55 -16.78 3.21
N SER A 197 4.31 -18.02 3.66
CA SER A 197 5.11 -19.18 3.25
C SER A 197 5.07 -19.31 1.72
N SER A 198 6.10 -18.78 1.06
CA SER A 198 6.30 -18.90 -0.38
C SER A 198 7.44 -19.86 -0.65
N THR A 199 7.25 -20.73 -1.64
CA THR A 199 8.35 -21.54 -2.15
C THR A 199 9.30 -20.65 -2.95
N GLU A 200 10.59 -21.03 -3.05
CA GLU A 200 11.60 -20.34 -3.86
C GLU A 200 11.08 -20.07 -5.29
N ARG A 201 10.41 -21.04 -5.89
CA ARG A 201 9.80 -20.92 -7.21
C ARG A 201 8.71 -19.84 -7.27
N MET A 202 7.86 -19.73 -6.24
CA MET A 202 6.85 -18.67 -6.17
C MET A 202 7.49 -17.29 -6.03
N SER A 203 8.56 -17.17 -5.24
CA SER A 203 9.28 -15.91 -5.07
C SER A 203 9.92 -15.46 -6.38
N SER A 204 10.51 -16.38 -7.14
CA SER A 204 11.05 -16.08 -8.48
C SER A 204 9.96 -15.62 -9.45
N GLN A 205 8.83 -16.30 -9.51
CA GLN A 205 7.70 -15.88 -10.36
C GLN A 205 7.13 -14.51 -9.96
N GLN A 206 7.07 -14.20 -8.67
CA GLN A 206 6.66 -12.88 -8.19
C GLN A 206 7.66 -11.79 -8.57
N ALA A 207 8.95 -12.09 -8.55
CA ALA A 207 10.01 -11.19 -9.02
C ALA A 207 9.86 -10.90 -10.53
N ASP A 208 9.57 -11.91 -11.35
CA ASP A 208 9.35 -11.75 -12.79
C ASP A 208 8.12 -10.86 -13.09
N VAL A 209 7.01 -11.06 -12.35
CA VAL A 209 5.81 -10.21 -12.47
C VAL A 209 6.14 -8.76 -12.11
N LEU A 210 6.87 -8.53 -11.02
CA LEU A 210 7.30 -7.20 -10.61
C LEU A 210 8.22 -6.56 -11.65
N THR A 211 9.17 -7.30 -12.21
CA THR A 211 10.04 -6.82 -13.28
C THR A 211 9.22 -6.38 -14.50
N SER A 212 8.23 -7.17 -14.90
CA SER A 212 7.33 -6.82 -16.01
C SER A 212 6.54 -5.54 -15.74
N GLU A 213 6.07 -5.33 -14.51
CA GLU A 213 5.37 -4.12 -14.10
C GLU A 213 6.29 -2.89 -14.11
N LEU A 214 7.51 -3.02 -13.59
CA LEU A 214 8.52 -1.95 -13.64
C LEU A 214 8.90 -1.58 -15.07
N GLU A 215 9.00 -2.55 -15.97
CA GLU A 215 9.20 -2.31 -17.40
C GLU A 215 8.02 -1.56 -18.03
N SER A 216 6.80 -1.81 -17.58
CA SER A 216 5.62 -1.06 -18.00
C SER A 216 5.71 0.41 -17.59
N TYR A 217 6.14 0.70 -16.35
CA TYR A 217 6.37 2.09 -15.91
C TYR A 217 7.50 2.77 -16.67
N ARG A 218 8.60 2.09 -16.98
CA ARG A 218 9.68 2.61 -17.82
C ARG A 218 9.17 3.04 -19.19
N ARG A 219 8.31 2.25 -19.83
CA ARG A 219 7.70 2.59 -21.12
C ARG A 219 6.88 3.87 -21.07
N ILE A 220 6.18 4.12 -19.94
CA ILE A 220 5.40 5.36 -19.74
C ILE A 220 6.33 6.56 -19.51
N LEU A 221 7.44 6.37 -18.80
CA LEU A 221 8.38 7.45 -18.44
C LEU A 221 9.34 7.79 -19.57
N THR A 222 9.71 6.85 -20.43
CA THR A 222 10.68 7.04 -21.51
C THR A 222 10.38 8.25 -22.39
N PRO A 223 9.15 8.44 -22.92
CA PRO A 223 8.84 9.60 -23.76
C PRO A 223 9.00 10.94 -23.03
N VAL A 224 8.70 10.96 -21.74
CA VAL A 224 8.86 12.17 -20.90
C VAL A 224 10.33 12.51 -20.72
N ILE A 225 11.15 11.52 -20.36
CA ILE A 225 12.60 11.69 -20.19
C ILE A 225 13.24 12.13 -21.52
N GLU A 226 12.88 11.48 -22.64
CA GLU A 226 13.35 11.85 -23.96
C GLU A 226 12.98 13.30 -24.32
N THR A 227 11.76 13.72 -24.00
CA THR A 227 11.29 15.09 -24.28
C THR A 227 12.08 16.11 -23.47
N VAL A 228 12.29 15.84 -22.19
CA VAL A 228 13.12 16.69 -21.30
C VAL A 228 14.54 16.80 -21.82
N CYS A 229 15.20 15.68 -22.07
CA CYS A 229 16.59 15.64 -22.52
C CYS A 229 16.74 16.28 -23.91
N ARG A 230 15.84 16.00 -24.84
CA ARG A 230 15.83 16.59 -26.18
C ARG A 230 15.66 18.11 -26.13
N THR A 231 14.77 18.60 -25.30
CA THR A 231 14.58 20.05 -25.10
C THR A 231 15.81 20.70 -24.52
N TYR A 232 16.43 20.08 -23.51
CA TYR A 232 17.67 20.57 -22.93
C TYR A 232 18.81 20.62 -23.94
N LEU A 233 19.01 19.54 -24.72
CA LEU A 233 20.04 19.50 -25.77
C LEU A 233 19.82 20.60 -26.81
N ARG A 234 18.59 20.81 -27.26
CA ARG A 234 18.24 21.87 -28.23
C ARG A 234 18.54 23.28 -27.70
N LEU A 235 18.25 23.55 -26.41
CA LEU A 235 18.58 24.82 -25.76
C LEU A 235 20.10 25.08 -25.72
N ASN A 236 20.89 24.02 -25.74
CA ASN A 236 22.36 24.10 -25.77
C ASN A 236 22.96 23.91 -27.17
N GLY A 237 22.14 24.05 -28.24
CA GLY A 237 22.60 24.00 -29.61
C GLY A 237 22.87 22.61 -30.17
N CYS A 238 22.54 21.55 -29.43
CA CYS A 238 22.72 20.16 -29.89
C CYS A 238 21.42 19.63 -30.49
N LEU A 239 21.46 19.27 -31.80
CA LEU A 239 20.32 18.74 -32.55
C LEU A 239 20.41 17.23 -32.78
N SER A 240 21.35 16.54 -32.12
CA SER A 240 21.56 15.10 -32.26
C SER A 240 20.34 14.28 -31.77
N GLY A 241 20.17 13.12 -32.36
CA GLY A 241 19.17 12.15 -31.89
C GLY A 241 19.47 11.69 -30.46
N LEU A 242 18.43 11.43 -29.71
CA LEU A 242 18.50 10.93 -28.33
C LEU A 242 17.69 9.66 -28.22
N ARG A 243 18.23 8.68 -27.53
CA ARG A 243 17.53 7.47 -27.10
C ARG A 243 17.83 7.20 -25.64
N VAL A 244 16.79 6.95 -24.85
CA VAL A 244 16.93 6.51 -23.46
C VAL A 244 17.20 5.01 -23.44
N ILE A 245 18.24 4.60 -22.77
CA ILE A 245 18.59 3.20 -22.53
C ILE A 245 18.49 2.97 -21.03
N TRP A 246 17.67 2.01 -20.66
CA TRP A 246 17.51 1.58 -19.28
C TRP A 246 18.42 0.38 -19.01
N ASP A 247 19.01 0.32 -17.85
CA ASP A 247 19.69 -0.87 -17.38
C ASP A 247 18.67 -1.99 -17.11
N ASP A 248 19.07 -3.23 -17.26
CA ASP A 248 18.23 -4.39 -16.98
C ASP A 248 17.79 -4.39 -15.51
N ILE A 249 16.50 -4.65 -15.26
CA ILE A 249 16.01 -4.88 -13.91
C ILE A 249 16.19 -6.35 -13.57
N THR A 250 17.13 -6.65 -12.69
CA THR A 250 17.35 -8.01 -12.21
C THR A 250 17.01 -8.07 -10.73
N LEU A 251 15.94 -8.80 -10.40
CA LEU A 251 15.57 -9.15 -9.03
C LEU A 251 15.99 -10.58 -8.67
N GLN A 252 16.59 -11.26 -9.64
CA GLN A 252 17.12 -12.62 -9.49
C GLN A 252 18.57 -12.59 -9.02
N ASP A 253 19.00 -13.68 -8.39
CA ASP A 253 20.40 -13.85 -7.98
C ASP A 253 21.31 -13.80 -9.20
N GLU A 254 22.41 -13.03 -9.13
CA GLU A 254 23.40 -12.93 -10.19
C GLU A 254 23.97 -14.29 -10.61
N VAL A 255 24.06 -15.24 -9.69
CA VAL A 255 24.52 -16.60 -9.96
C VAL A 255 23.54 -17.37 -10.85
N GLU A 256 22.24 -17.24 -10.61
CA GLU A 256 21.21 -17.87 -11.45
C GLU A 256 21.17 -17.27 -12.85
N LEU A 257 21.31 -15.94 -12.95
CA LEU A 257 21.42 -15.26 -14.24
C LEU A 257 22.65 -15.69 -15.03
N ALA A 258 23.79 -15.84 -14.36
CA ALA A 258 24.98 -16.33 -14.99
C ALA A 258 24.82 -17.78 -15.49
N ARG A 259 24.15 -18.63 -14.72
CA ARG A 259 23.83 -20.02 -15.14
C ARG A 259 22.85 -20.02 -16.32
N ALA A 260 21.82 -19.20 -16.31
CA ALA A 260 20.87 -19.09 -17.42
C ALA A 260 21.61 -18.66 -18.71
N ARG A 261 22.49 -17.65 -18.64
CA ARG A 261 23.29 -17.20 -19.77
C ARG A 261 24.21 -18.33 -20.30
N LEU A 262 24.81 -19.11 -19.41
CA LEU A 262 25.64 -20.26 -19.78
C LEU A 262 24.80 -21.31 -20.53
N TYR A 263 23.60 -21.65 -20.02
CA TYR A 263 22.72 -22.63 -20.68
C TYR A 263 22.23 -22.15 -22.04
N HIS A 264 21.89 -20.86 -22.17
CA HIS A 264 21.51 -20.28 -23.46
C HIS A 264 22.68 -20.32 -24.47
N ALA A 265 23.89 -20.01 -24.05
CA ALA A 265 25.06 -20.10 -24.89
C ALA A 265 25.35 -21.54 -25.31
N GLN A 266 25.20 -22.51 -24.43
CA GLN A 266 25.35 -23.93 -24.74
C GLN A 266 24.27 -24.41 -25.71
N ALA A 267 23.03 -24.02 -25.53
CA ALA A 267 21.93 -24.35 -26.43
C ALA A 267 22.17 -23.80 -27.83
N ALA A 268 22.58 -22.53 -27.95
CA ALA A 268 22.91 -21.90 -29.22
C ALA A 268 24.08 -22.60 -29.95
N LEU A 269 25.12 -23.03 -29.21
CA LEU A 269 26.21 -23.81 -29.78
C LEU A 269 25.73 -25.17 -30.31
N LEU A 270 24.88 -25.87 -29.58
CA LEU A 270 24.34 -27.17 -30.01
C LEU A 270 23.44 -27.02 -31.27
N GLU A 271 22.60 -25.97 -31.33
CA GLU A 271 21.79 -25.67 -32.50
C GLU A 271 22.64 -25.35 -33.75
N THR A 272 23.74 -24.61 -33.58
CA THR A 272 24.70 -24.30 -34.66
C THR A 272 25.40 -25.53 -35.14
N GLN A 273 25.78 -26.46 -34.26
CA GLN A 273 26.39 -27.74 -34.63
C GLN A 273 25.44 -28.68 -35.38
N GLN A 274 24.15 -28.67 -35.02
CA GLN A 274 23.12 -29.45 -35.73
C GLN A 274 22.81 -28.91 -37.13
N THR A 275 22.90 -27.59 -37.32
CA THR A 275 22.68 -26.95 -38.62
C THR A 275 23.87 -27.14 -39.58
N THR A 276 25.10 -27.16 -39.05
CA THR A 276 26.33 -27.42 -39.83
C THR A 276 26.51 -28.88 -40.17
N GLY A 277 25.88 -29.81 -39.45
CA GLY A 277 25.94 -31.25 -39.73
C GLY A 277 24.94 -31.77 -40.78
N LYS A 278 24.08 -30.93 -41.30
CA LYS A 278 23.13 -31.25 -42.40
C LYS A 278 23.57 -30.60 -43.70
N GLU A 279 24.71 -31.00 -44.28
CA GLU A 279 24.93 -30.84 -45.71
C GLU A 279 24.13 -31.92 -46.43
N PRO A 280 23.33 -31.54 -47.48
CA PRO A 280 22.62 -32.51 -48.28
C PRO A 280 23.58 -33.26 -49.16
N LYS A 281 23.49 -34.60 -49.12
CA LYS A 281 24.03 -35.45 -50.19
C LYS A 281 23.20 -35.35 -51.45
#